data_e06deb5078123438e82753a2a69d9b8e
#
_entry.id   e06deb5078123438e82753a2a69d9b8e
#
_cell.length_a   1.000
_cell.length_b   1.000
_cell.length_c   1.000
_cell.angle_alpha   90.00
_cell.angle_beta   90.00
_cell.angle_gamma   90.00
#
_symmetry.space_group_name_H-M   'P 1'
#
loop_
_entity.id
_entity.type
_entity.pdbx_description
1 polymer ?
#
loop_
_entity_poly.entity_id
_entity_poly.type
_entity_poly.pdbx_seq_one_letter_code
_entity_poly.pdbx_strand_id
1 'polypeptide(L)'
;MRKKTGITESEQLCQAIVEGMQDNKAKDIVVLDLRHLASAVCDFFVICSGESSTHVDGISNAVTRHTRKELKEKPWHIEGKTNSEWVLLDYINVVGHIFYKDARSFFEIEDLWSDAVRTDIPNL
;
A
#
# COMPACT_ATOMS: atom_id res chain seq x y z
N MET A 1 -17.33 7.84 13.94
CA MET A 1 -17.26 7.87 13.27
C MET A 1 -17.31 8.35 12.28
N ARG A 2 -17.24 8.36 11.66
CA ARG A 2 -17.10 8.79 10.86
C ARG A 2 -17.44 8.67 9.68
N LYS A 3 -17.84 8.40 8.98
CA LYS A 3 -18.15 8.29 7.89
C LYS A 3 -19.22 8.92 7.41
N LYS A 4 -19.43 9.80 6.98
CA LYS A 4 -20.44 10.52 6.57
C LYS A 4 -20.59 10.62 5.16
N THR A 5 -19.63 10.33 4.34
CA THR A 5 -19.63 10.46 2.88
C THR A 5 -19.89 9.14 2.20
N GLY A 6 -20.10 8.08 2.98
CA GLY A 6 -20.23 6.74 2.43
C GLY A 6 -18.91 6.04 2.17
N ILE A 7 -17.79 6.70 2.49
CA ILE A 7 -16.47 6.09 2.36
C ILE A 7 -16.25 5.16 3.54
N THR A 8 -15.85 3.91 3.27
CA THR A 8 -15.60 2.94 4.33
C THR A 8 -14.27 3.23 5.03
N GLU A 9 -14.08 2.60 6.17
CA GLU A 9 -12.80 2.72 6.89
C GLU A 9 -11.65 2.18 6.06
N SER A 10 -11.87 1.08 5.34
CA SER A 10 -10.84 0.53 4.46
C SER A 10 -10.48 1.49 3.36
N GLU A 11 -11.46 2.18 2.79
CA GLU A 11 -11.21 3.17 1.75
C GLU A 11 -10.43 4.36 2.28
N GLN A 12 -10.75 4.83 3.50
CA GLN A 12 -10.01 5.91 4.12
C GLN A 12 -8.56 5.51 4.38
N LEU A 13 -8.35 4.30 4.87
CA LEU A 13 -7.00 3.79 5.13
C LEU A 13 -6.23 3.64 3.84
N CYS A 14 -6.88 3.11 2.80
CA CYS A 14 -6.26 2.97 1.49
C CYS A 14 -5.77 4.33 0.99
N GLN A 15 -6.63 5.35 1.09
CA GLN A 15 -6.28 6.69 0.64
C GLN A 15 -5.11 7.27 1.44
N ALA A 16 -5.10 7.06 2.76
CA ALA A 16 -4.01 7.55 3.60
C ALA A 16 -2.69 6.86 3.26
N ILE A 17 -2.73 5.57 2.93
CA ILE A 17 -1.53 4.84 2.52
C ILE A 17 -1.00 5.42 1.21
N VAL A 18 -1.88 5.67 0.23
CA VAL A 18 -1.47 6.28 -1.03
C VAL A 18 -0.80 7.64 -0.77
N GLU A 19 -1.41 8.46 0.07
CA GLU A 19 -0.86 9.78 0.39
C GLU A 19 0.52 9.67 1.05
N GLY A 20 0.68 8.70 1.95
CA GLY A 20 1.98 8.49 2.58
C GLY A 20 3.04 8.05 1.59
N MET A 21 2.66 7.22 0.61
CA MET A 21 3.57 6.83 -0.45
C MET A 21 3.97 8.04 -1.30
N GLN A 22 3.00 8.90 -1.63
CA GLN A 22 3.26 10.09 -2.42
C GLN A 22 4.16 11.08 -1.66
N ASP A 23 4.03 11.17 -0.34
CA ASP A 23 4.84 12.05 0.46
C ASP A 23 6.33 11.78 0.30
N ASN A 24 6.72 10.54 0.06
CA ASN A 24 8.11 10.18 -0.14
C ASN A 24 8.39 9.75 -1.59
N LYS A 25 7.60 10.27 -2.51
CA LYS A 25 7.82 10.15 -3.95
C LYS A 25 7.90 8.72 -4.45
N ALA A 26 7.05 7.85 -3.88
CA ALA A 26 6.93 6.49 -4.40
C ALA A 26 6.47 6.53 -5.85
N LYS A 27 6.90 5.55 -6.63
CA LYS A 27 6.58 5.47 -8.06
C LYS A 27 5.59 4.36 -8.33
N ASP A 28 4.83 4.55 -9.42
CA ASP A 28 3.97 3.51 -9.98
C ASP A 28 3.03 2.92 -8.94
N ILE A 29 2.34 3.81 -8.23
CA ILE A 29 1.39 3.39 -7.19
C ILE A 29 0.16 2.81 -7.86
N VAL A 30 -0.23 1.62 -7.42
CA VAL A 30 -1.40 0.90 -7.92
C VAL A 30 -2.25 0.49 -6.74
N VAL A 31 -3.55 0.72 -6.85
CA VAL A 31 -4.53 0.24 -5.88
C VAL A 31 -5.30 -0.91 -6.50
N LEU A 32 -5.33 -2.04 -5.82
CA LEU A 32 -6.13 -3.19 -6.23
C LEU A 32 -7.29 -3.34 -5.25
N ASP A 33 -8.50 -3.19 -5.76
CA ASP A 33 -9.72 -3.39 -4.99
C ASP A 33 -10.08 -4.87 -5.06
N LEU A 34 -10.01 -5.55 -3.93
CA LEU A 34 -10.22 -6.99 -3.85
C LEU A 34 -11.56 -7.35 -3.25
N ARG A 35 -12.40 -6.36 -2.94
CA ARG A 35 -13.60 -6.61 -2.13
C ARG A 35 -14.60 -7.53 -2.77
N HIS A 36 -14.61 -7.62 -4.09
CA HIS A 36 -15.55 -8.51 -4.81
C HIS A 36 -15.03 -9.91 -5.00
N LEU A 37 -13.80 -10.20 -4.58
CA LEU A 37 -13.20 -11.51 -4.78
C LEU A 37 -13.36 -12.36 -3.53
N ALA A 38 -14.00 -13.51 -3.67
CA ALA A 38 -14.28 -14.40 -2.54
C ALA A 38 -12.99 -14.94 -1.91
N SER A 39 -11.93 -15.07 -2.68
CA SER A 39 -10.66 -15.62 -2.20
C SER A 39 -9.76 -14.57 -1.56
N ALA A 40 -10.16 -13.30 -1.57
CA ALA A 40 -9.29 -12.24 -1.05
C ALA A 40 -9.22 -12.29 0.47
N VAL A 41 -8.04 -11.96 1.00
CA VAL A 41 -7.80 -11.95 2.44
C VAL A 41 -7.93 -10.56 3.04
N CYS A 42 -8.08 -9.54 2.20
CA CYS A 42 -8.25 -8.15 2.65
C CYS A 42 -9.02 -7.38 1.59
N ASP A 43 -9.32 -6.12 1.88
CA ASP A 43 -10.12 -5.29 0.97
C ASP A 43 -9.30 -4.66 -0.15
N PHE A 44 -8.09 -4.23 0.16
CA PHE A 44 -7.25 -3.53 -0.82
C PHE A 44 -5.79 -3.91 -0.68
N PHE A 45 -5.08 -3.98 -1.82
CA PHE A 45 -3.63 -3.89 -1.85
C PHE A 45 -3.27 -2.51 -2.40
N VAL A 46 -2.27 -1.87 -1.80
CA VAL A 46 -1.69 -0.64 -2.34
C VAL A 46 -0.22 -0.93 -2.61
N ILE A 47 0.18 -0.85 -3.87
CA ILE A 47 1.49 -1.30 -4.32
C ILE A 47 2.25 -0.13 -4.90
N CYS A 48 3.53 -0.01 -4.59
CA CYS A 48 4.36 1.02 -5.18
C CYS A 48 5.80 0.55 -5.29
N SER A 49 6.63 1.39 -5.90
CA SER A 49 8.05 1.10 -6.09
C SER A 49 8.90 2.23 -5.52
N GLY A 50 10.07 1.86 -5.03
CA GLY A 50 11.11 2.79 -4.63
C GLY A 50 12.34 2.59 -5.49
N GLU A 51 13.15 3.65 -5.62
CA GLU A 51 14.32 3.66 -6.50
C GLU A 51 15.53 2.93 -5.90
N SER A 52 15.54 2.77 -4.60
CA SER A 52 16.64 2.12 -3.88
C SER A 52 16.08 1.49 -2.62
N SER A 53 16.86 0.67 -1.94
CA SER A 53 16.42 0.08 -0.67
C SER A 53 16.22 1.17 0.40
N THR A 54 17.07 2.20 0.40
CA THR A 54 16.89 3.34 1.30
C THR A 54 15.58 4.06 1.01
N HIS A 55 15.25 4.23 -0.26
CA HIS A 55 13.99 4.88 -0.66
C HIS A 55 12.79 4.02 -0.22
N VAL A 56 12.88 2.71 -0.41
CA VAL A 56 11.81 1.80 0.02
C VAL A 56 11.59 1.93 1.53
N ASP A 57 12.68 1.94 2.30
CA ASP A 57 12.56 2.09 3.75
C ASP A 57 11.95 3.44 4.11
N GLY A 58 12.37 4.50 3.43
CA GLY A 58 11.82 5.84 3.65
C GLY A 58 10.33 5.92 3.32
N ILE A 59 9.89 5.26 2.24
CA ILE A 59 8.47 5.22 1.89
C ILE A 59 7.69 4.51 2.99
N SER A 60 8.21 3.38 3.49
CA SER A 60 7.58 2.63 4.57
C SER A 60 7.38 3.52 5.80
N ASN A 61 8.41 4.27 6.16
CA ASN A 61 8.33 5.16 7.31
C ASN A 61 7.34 6.31 7.07
N ALA A 62 7.30 6.85 5.85
CA ALA A 62 6.36 7.92 5.52
C ALA A 62 4.91 7.42 5.62
N VAL A 63 4.65 6.22 5.12
CA VAL A 63 3.30 5.65 5.18
C VAL A 63 2.86 5.45 6.63
N THR A 64 3.71 4.83 7.45
CA THR A 64 3.34 4.54 8.84
C THR A 64 3.14 5.82 9.64
N ARG A 65 3.96 6.83 9.38
CA ARG A 65 3.82 8.12 10.04
C ARG A 65 2.52 8.81 9.63
N HIS A 66 2.21 8.76 8.34
CA HIS A 66 1.02 9.45 7.82
C HIS A 66 -0.26 8.80 8.31
N THR A 67 -0.35 7.46 8.28
CA THR A 67 -1.56 6.77 8.76
C THR A 67 -1.76 6.99 10.25
N ARG A 68 -0.68 7.04 11.01
CA ARG A 68 -0.80 7.32 12.43
C ARG A 68 -1.32 8.73 12.68
N LYS A 69 -0.79 9.70 11.94
CA LYS A 69 -1.18 11.09 12.10
C LYS A 69 -2.63 11.32 11.69
N GLU A 70 -3.02 10.79 10.54
CA GLU A 70 -4.33 11.09 9.96
C GLU A 70 -5.46 10.25 10.53
N LEU A 71 -5.19 8.98 10.82
CA LEU A 71 -6.24 8.03 11.19
C LEU A 71 -5.99 7.34 12.52
N LYS A 72 -4.87 7.60 13.16
CA LYS A 72 -4.44 6.92 14.39
C LYS A 72 -4.34 5.42 14.18
N GLU A 73 -3.97 5.02 12.96
CA GLU A 73 -3.79 3.64 12.58
C GLU A 73 -2.32 3.33 12.42
N LYS A 74 -1.94 2.12 12.80
CA LYS A 74 -0.59 1.63 12.56
C LYS A 74 -0.68 0.21 12.03
N PRO A 75 0.35 -0.26 11.31
CA PRO A 75 0.29 -1.63 10.81
C PRO A 75 0.22 -2.62 11.96
N TRP A 76 -0.58 -3.67 11.77
CA TRP A 76 -0.65 -4.79 12.67
C TRP A 76 0.66 -5.56 12.61
N HIS A 77 1.24 -5.62 11.42
CA HIS A 77 2.46 -6.39 11.18
C HIS A 77 3.24 -5.76 10.03
N ILE A 78 4.57 -5.78 10.14
CA ILE A 78 5.47 -5.27 9.12
C ILE A 78 6.49 -6.34 8.81
N GLU A 79 6.74 -6.60 7.53
CA GLU A 79 7.77 -7.54 7.12
C GLU A 79 8.65 -6.92 6.05
N GLY A 80 9.88 -7.38 5.96
CA GLY A 80 10.77 -7.04 4.87
C GLY A 80 11.66 -5.83 5.10
N LYS A 81 11.63 -5.22 6.29
CA LYS A 81 12.42 -4.03 6.54
C LYS A 81 13.93 -4.30 6.59
N THR A 82 14.33 -5.55 6.81
CA THR A 82 15.74 -5.86 6.95
C THR A 82 16.54 -5.53 5.71
N ASN A 83 16.07 -5.91 4.51
CA ASN A 83 16.79 -5.60 3.29
C ASN A 83 16.03 -4.66 2.36
N SER A 84 14.77 -4.37 2.68
CA SER A 84 13.95 -3.38 1.98
C SER A 84 13.81 -3.64 0.48
N GLU A 85 13.73 -4.90 0.07
CA GLU A 85 13.40 -5.24 -1.31
C GLU A 85 11.91 -5.33 -1.52
N TRP A 86 11.20 -5.81 -0.52
CA TRP A 86 9.74 -5.91 -0.52
C TRP A 86 9.29 -5.74 0.91
N VAL A 87 8.80 -4.55 1.24
CA VAL A 87 8.27 -4.27 2.57
C VAL A 87 6.76 -4.40 2.51
N LEU A 88 6.22 -5.16 3.45
CA LEU A 88 4.80 -5.39 3.55
C LEU A 88 4.30 -4.71 4.82
N LEU A 89 3.30 -3.85 4.66
CA LEU A 89 2.66 -3.15 5.78
C LEU A 89 1.23 -3.68 5.89
N ASP A 90 1.02 -4.56 6.86
CA ASP A 90 -0.26 -5.26 7.01
C ASP A 90 -1.14 -4.52 8.01
N TYR A 91 -2.19 -3.86 7.50
CA TYR A 91 -3.18 -3.19 8.32
C TYR A 91 -4.44 -4.05 8.48
N ILE A 92 -4.38 -5.33 8.12
CA ILE A 92 -5.48 -6.29 8.15
C ILE A 92 -6.44 -6.07 6.99
N ASN A 93 -7.16 -4.96 6.95
CA ASN A 93 -8.12 -4.70 5.86
C ASN A 93 -7.45 -4.18 4.61
N VAL A 94 -6.27 -3.60 4.74
CA VAL A 94 -5.50 -3.05 3.63
C VAL A 94 -4.05 -3.46 3.85
N VAL A 95 -3.40 -3.89 2.78
CA VAL A 95 -1.99 -4.27 2.85
C VAL A 95 -1.21 -3.40 1.87
N GLY A 96 -0.21 -2.69 2.39
CA GLY A 96 0.71 -1.91 1.56
C GLY A 96 1.89 -2.78 1.15
N HIS A 97 2.26 -2.70 -0.12
CA HIS A 97 3.40 -3.43 -0.68
C HIS A 97 4.34 -2.41 -1.30
N ILE A 98 5.54 -2.30 -0.77
CA ILE A 98 6.54 -1.35 -1.24
C ILE A 98 7.72 -2.15 -1.76
N PHE A 99 7.96 -2.09 -3.06
CA PHE A 99 9.00 -2.87 -3.71
C PHE A 99 10.17 -2.00 -4.11
N TYR A 100 11.39 -2.52 -3.96
CA TYR A 100 12.48 -2.01 -4.76
C TYR A 100 12.11 -2.28 -6.22
N LYS A 101 12.30 -1.30 -7.09
CA LYS A 101 11.75 -1.34 -8.46
C LYS A 101 12.09 -2.63 -9.22
N ASP A 102 13.32 -3.14 -9.05
CA ASP A 102 13.72 -4.36 -9.76
C ASP A 102 13.04 -5.60 -9.21
N ALA A 103 12.69 -5.59 -7.92
CA ALA A 103 12.02 -6.72 -7.30
C ALA A 103 10.55 -6.80 -7.69
N ARG A 104 9.92 -5.67 -7.99
CA ARG A 104 8.49 -5.64 -8.27
C ARG A 104 8.11 -6.52 -9.46
N SER A 105 8.84 -6.40 -10.57
CA SER A 105 8.55 -7.21 -11.73
C SER A 105 8.87 -8.69 -11.50
N PHE A 106 9.84 -8.96 -10.63
CA PHE A 106 10.19 -10.33 -10.30
C PHE A 106 9.07 -11.06 -9.55
N PHE A 107 8.44 -10.39 -8.58
CA PHE A 107 7.40 -11.03 -7.78
C PHE A 107 6.03 -11.02 -8.46
N GLU A 108 5.78 -10.09 -9.35
CA GLU A 108 4.57 -10.03 -10.19
C GLU A 108 3.27 -10.18 -9.39
N ILE A 109 3.21 -9.53 -8.22
CA ILE A 109 2.04 -9.67 -7.35
C ILE A 109 0.77 -9.16 -8.03
N GLU A 110 0.90 -8.17 -8.91
CA GLU A 110 -0.24 -7.60 -9.62
C GLU A 110 -0.87 -8.63 -10.56
N ASP A 111 -0.05 -9.51 -11.13
CA ASP A 111 -0.56 -10.54 -12.04
C ASP A 111 -1.32 -11.62 -11.29
N LEU A 112 -0.92 -11.91 -10.05
CA LEU A 112 -1.62 -12.89 -9.24
C LEU A 112 -3.04 -12.45 -8.93
N TRP A 113 -3.26 -11.13 -8.89
CA TRP A 113 -4.57 -10.57 -8.58
C TRP A 113 -5.15 -9.82 -9.77
N SER A 114 -5.00 -10.39 -10.96
CA SER A 114 -5.44 -9.74 -12.19
C SER A 114 -6.95 -9.54 -12.26
N ASP A 115 -7.72 -10.28 -11.44
CA ASP A 115 -9.17 -10.11 -11.38
C ASP A 115 -9.60 -8.94 -10.50
N ALA A 116 -8.68 -8.31 -9.79
CA ALA A 116 -9.00 -7.16 -8.95
C ALA A 116 -9.30 -5.94 -9.82
N VAL A 117 -10.08 -5.02 -9.26
CA VAL A 117 -10.29 -3.73 -9.93
C VAL A 117 -9.06 -2.87 -9.66
N ARG A 118 -8.35 -2.54 -10.72
CA ARG A 118 -7.05 -1.86 -10.62
C ARG A 118 -7.20 -0.36 -10.91
N THR A 119 -6.61 0.46 -10.06
CA THR A 119 -6.52 1.90 -10.28
C THR A 119 -5.05 2.30 -10.20
N ASP A 120 -4.55 2.90 -11.27
CA ASP A 120 -3.18 3.40 -11.31
C ASP A 120 -3.18 4.86 -10.85
N ILE A 121 -2.31 5.19 -9.91
CA ILE A 121 -2.20 6.54 -9.38
C ILE A 121 -1.05 7.23 -10.12
N PRO A 122 -1.30 8.39 -10.73
CA PRO A 122 -0.23 9.07 -11.46
C PRO A 122 0.94 9.43 -10.54
N ASN A 123 2.15 9.35 -11.08
CA ASN A 123 3.33 9.80 -10.35
C ASN A 123 3.29 11.31 -10.19
N LEU A 124 3.69 11.78 -9.03
CA LEU A 124 3.73 13.22 -8.76
C LEU A 124 5.03 13.85 -9.26
#